data_074c805baa4934d3d3c0716bb87735bc
#
_entry.id   074c805baa4934d3d3c0716bb87735bc
#
_cell.length_a   1.000
_cell.length_b   1.000
_cell.length_c   1.000
_cell.angle_alpha   90.00
_cell.angle_beta   90.00
_cell.angle_gamma   90.00
#
_symmetry.space_group_name_H-M   'P 1'
#
loop_
_entity.id
_entity.type
_entity.pdbx_description
1 polymer ?
#
loop_
_entity_poly.entity_id
_entity_poly.type
_entity_poly.pdbx_seq_one_letter_code
_entity_poly.pdbx_strand_id
1 'polypeptide(L)'
;MSAVPTVLITGCSSGFGLETACFFLAKGWRVIATMRTPREGVLPTSDRLRILPLDVTDADSIRRCVEEAGPIDALVNNAGVGLLAPLEGTALAHAREIFEANTFGTMAMTQAVLPHFRQPVSYTHLRA
;
A
#
# COMPACT_ATOMS: atom_id res chain seq x y z
N MET A 1 22.05 -14.85 -8.63
CA MET A 1 21.13 -14.02 -9.42
C MET A 1 20.05 -13.48 -8.51
N SER A 2 19.96 -12.18 -8.38
CA SER A 2 18.96 -11.58 -7.52
C SER A 2 17.60 -11.60 -8.22
N ALA A 3 16.57 -11.92 -7.48
CA ALA A 3 15.22 -11.83 -7.97
C ALA A 3 14.83 -10.36 -8.17
N VAL A 4 13.89 -10.11 -9.08
CA VAL A 4 13.31 -8.79 -9.27
C VAL A 4 12.56 -8.43 -7.99
N PRO A 5 12.85 -7.26 -7.37
CA PRO A 5 12.17 -6.88 -6.14
C PRO A 5 10.71 -6.52 -6.38
N THR A 6 9.90 -6.72 -5.35
CA THR A 6 8.47 -6.45 -5.38
C THR A 6 8.13 -5.35 -4.37
N VAL A 7 7.39 -4.35 -4.82
CA VAL A 7 6.86 -3.28 -3.97
C VAL A 7 5.34 -3.34 -3.94
N LEU A 8 4.77 -3.19 -2.76
CA LEU A 8 3.33 -2.99 -2.59
C LEU A 8 3.07 -1.53 -2.25
N ILE A 9 2.20 -0.89 -3.00
CA ILE A 9 1.91 0.54 -2.85
C ILE A 9 0.42 0.71 -2.59
N THR A 10 0.07 1.43 -1.54
CA THR A 10 -1.34 1.70 -1.24
C THR A 10 -1.79 3.03 -1.87
N GLY A 11 -3.05 3.12 -2.27
CA GLY A 11 -3.63 4.35 -2.79
C GLY A 11 -3.18 4.72 -4.19
N CYS A 12 -3.23 3.78 -5.13
CA CYS A 12 -2.69 3.97 -6.49
C CYS A 12 -3.70 4.41 -7.53
N SER A 13 -4.93 4.75 -7.15
CA SER A 13 -5.96 5.13 -8.14
C SER A 13 -5.70 6.51 -8.75
N SER A 14 -4.90 7.34 -8.13
CA SER A 14 -4.60 8.69 -8.60
C SER A 14 -3.40 9.26 -7.84
N GLY A 15 -2.95 10.45 -8.25
CA GLY A 15 -1.97 11.24 -7.51
C GLY A 15 -0.63 10.58 -7.31
N PHE A 16 -0.06 10.78 -6.13
CA PHE A 16 1.28 10.29 -5.81
C PHE A 16 1.40 8.77 -5.85
N GLY A 17 0.37 8.04 -5.44
CA GLY A 17 0.39 6.58 -5.49
C GLY A 17 0.47 6.05 -6.92
N LEU A 18 -0.30 6.64 -7.82
CA LEU A 18 -0.27 6.29 -9.24
C LEU A 18 1.10 6.57 -9.83
N GLU A 19 1.64 7.76 -9.59
CA GLU A 19 2.96 8.15 -10.09
C GLU A 19 4.07 7.27 -9.53
N THR A 20 3.99 6.92 -8.25
CA THR A 20 4.94 6.04 -7.59
C THR A 20 4.92 4.64 -8.22
N ALA A 21 3.74 4.10 -8.49
CA ALA A 21 3.62 2.80 -9.15
C ALA A 21 4.27 2.82 -10.54
N CYS A 22 4.03 3.85 -11.32
CA CYS A 22 4.64 4.01 -12.63
C CYS A 22 6.17 4.11 -12.53
N PHE A 23 6.67 4.84 -11.54
CA PHE A 23 8.10 5.01 -11.32
C PHE A 23 8.79 3.68 -11.01
N PHE A 24 8.25 2.91 -10.08
CA PHE A 24 8.81 1.60 -9.74
C PHE A 24 8.75 0.64 -10.92
N LEU A 25 7.67 0.68 -11.69
CA LEU A 25 7.55 -0.15 -12.88
C LEU A 25 8.63 0.19 -13.91
N ALA A 26 8.88 1.49 -14.13
CA ALA A 26 9.93 1.95 -15.06
C ALA A 26 11.33 1.57 -14.58
N LYS A 27 11.52 1.39 -13.27
CA LYS A 27 12.80 0.96 -12.68
C LYS A 27 12.97 -0.56 -12.66
N GLY A 28 12.04 -1.30 -13.21
CA GLY A 28 12.15 -2.76 -13.34
C GLY A 28 11.60 -3.56 -12.17
N TRP A 29 10.94 -2.92 -11.21
CA TRP A 29 10.35 -3.61 -10.08
C TRP A 29 9.05 -4.32 -10.46
N ARG A 30 8.73 -5.37 -9.73
CA ARG A 30 7.36 -5.89 -9.71
C ARG A 30 6.55 -4.99 -8.80
N VAL A 31 5.38 -4.57 -9.27
CA VAL A 31 4.53 -3.62 -8.56
C VAL A 31 3.18 -4.25 -8.24
N ILE A 32 2.81 -4.21 -6.96
CA ILE A 32 1.46 -4.52 -6.53
C ILE A 32 0.82 -3.19 -6.16
N ALA A 33 0.02 -2.67 -7.07
CA ALA A 33 -0.69 -1.41 -6.90
C ALA A 33 -2.05 -1.71 -6.27
N THR A 34 -2.41 -1.01 -5.20
CA THR A 34 -3.66 -1.25 -4.53
C THR A 34 -4.56 -0.03 -4.55
N MET A 35 -5.86 -0.27 -4.56
CA MET A 35 -6.88 0.77 -4.53
C MET A 35 -8.17 0.13 -4.00
N ARG A 36 -9.05 0.95 -3.44
CA ARG A 36 -10.30 0.43 -2.84
C ARG A 36 -11.16 -0.30 -3.85
N THR A 37 -11.34 0.30 -5.03
CA THR A 37 -12.09 -0.31 -6.14
C THR A 37 -11.15 -0.36 -7.34
N PRO A 38 -10.63 -1.55 -7.69
CA PRO A 38 -9.75 -1.67 -8.86
C PRO A 38 -10.43 -1.18 -10.13
N ARG A 39 -9.68 -0.38 -10.91
CA ARG A 39 -10.14 0.16 -12.18
C ARG A 39 -9.12 -0.13 -13.26
N GLU A 40 -9.62 -0.55 -14.43
CA GLU A 40 -8.79 -0.75 -15.60
C GLU A 40 -8.45 0.60 -16.24
N GLY A 41 -7.31 0.64 -16.94
CA GLY A 41 -6.90 1.81 -17.70
C GLY A 41 -6.27 2.94 -16.89
N VAL A 42 -6.20 2.81 -15.57
CA VAL A 42 -5.56 3.81 -14.70
C VAL A 42 -4.04 3.65 -14.73
N LEU A 43 -3.57 2.41 -14.76
CA LEU A 43 -2.15 2.06 -14.77
C LEU A 43 -1.79 1.38 -16.10
N PRO A 44 -0.49 1.45 -16.50
CA PRO A 44 -0.07 0.77 -17.72
C PRO A 44 -0.23 -0.75 -17.60
N THR A 45 -0.40 -1.41 -18.74
CA THR A 45 -0.44 -2.87 -18.79
C THR A 45 0.98 -3.42 -18.75
N SER A 46 1.24 -4.34 -17.81
CA SER A 46 2.56 -4.97 -17.68
C SER A 46 2.40 -6.30 -16.96
N ASP A 47 3.22 -7.28 -17.36
CA ASP A 47 3.29 -8.56 -16.66
C ASP A 47 3.95 -8.45 -15.28
N ARG A 48 4.60 -7.31 -14.98
CA ARG A 48 5.18 -7.01 -13.68
C ARG A 48 4.25 -6.19 -12.78
N LEU A 49 3.02 -5.92 -13.22
CA LEU A 49 2.05 -5.14 -12.47
C LEU A 49 0.84 -6.00 -12.11
N ARG A 50 0.46 -5.99 -10.84
CA ARG A 50 -0.81 -6.53 -10.35
C ARG A 50 -1.58 -5.43 -9.66
N ILE A 51 -2.89 -5.43 -9.81
CA ILE A 51 -3.77 -4.49 -9.11
C ILE A 51 -4.63 -5.29 -8.16
N LEU A 52 -4.57 -4.97 -6.88
CA LEU A 52 -5.34 -5.65 -5.83
C LEU A 52 -6.26 -4.67 -5.12
N PRO A 53 -7.46 -5.12 -4.73
CA PRO A 53 -8.33 -4.29 -3.90
C PRO A 53 -7.76 -4.18 -2.48
N LEU A 54 -7.84 -2.97 -1.92
CA LEU A 54 -7.41 -2.73 -0.54
C LEU A 54 -8.11 -1.50 0.02
N ASP A 55 -8.76 -1.71 1.15
CA ASP A 55 -9.24 -0.65 2.02
C ASP A 55 -8.48 -0.75 3.33
N VAL A 56 -7.60 0.23 3.60
CA VAL A 56 -6.74 0.22 4.79
C VAL A 56 -7.53 0.43 6.09
N THR A 57 -8.81 0.77 6.01
CA THR A 57 -9.68 0.89 7.19
C THR A 57 -10.40 -0.41 7.53
N ASP A 58 -10.19 -1.45 6.74
CA ASP A 58 -10.85 -2.75 6.89
C ASP A 58 -9.80 -3.85 7.12
N ALA A 59 -9.79 -4.42 8.32
CA ALA A 59 -8.81 -5.43 8.71
C ALA A 59 -8.85 -6.67 7.80
N ASP A 60 -10.04 -7.10 7.40
CA ASP A 60 -10.19 -8.25 6.49
C ASP A 60 -9.66 -7.94 5.11
N SER A 61 -9.87 -6.71 4.62
CA SER A 61 -9.34 -6.27 3.34
C SER A 61 -7.80 -6.30 3.35
N ILE A 62 -7.19 -5.80 4.43
CA ILE A 62 -5.74 -5.83 4.61
C ILE A 62 -5.23 -7.27 4.59
N ARG A 63 -5.86 -8.15 5.35
CA ARG A 63 -5.46 -9.56 5.44
C ARG A 63 -5.50 -10.24 4.06
N ARG A 64 -6.62 -10.07 3.35
CA ARG A 64 -6.77 -10.65 2.02
C ARG A 64 -5.74 -10.11 1.03
N CYS A 65 -5.48 -8.82 1.08
CA CYS A 65 -4.51 -8.18 0.20
C CYS A 65 -3.09 -8.72 0.46
N VAL A 66 -2.68 -8.81 1.71
CA VAL A 66 -1.35 -9.29 2.07
C VAL A 66 -1.17 -10.77 1.68
N GLU A 67 -2.18 -11.59 1.91
CA GLU A 67 -2.16 -13.00 1.48
C GLU A 67 -2.04 -13.13 -0.04
N GLU A 68 -2.84 -12.36 -0.78
CA GLU A 68 -2.85 -12.39 -2.23
C GLU A 68 -1.54 -11.84 -2.82
N ALA A 69 -0.96 -10.84 -2.18
CA ALA A 69 0.29 -10.23 -2.62
C ALA A 69 1.47 -11.21 -2.55
N GLY A 70 1.49 -12.05 -1.51
CA GLY A 70 2.64 -12.90 -1.25
C GLY A 70 3.84 -12.11 -0.73
N PRO A 71 5.06 -12.64 -0.89
CA PRO A 71 6.26 -11.96 -0.40
C PRO A 71 6.49 -10.62 -1.10
N ILE A 72 6.82 -9.60 -0.32
CA ILE A 72 7.18 -8.27 -0.84
C ILE A 72 8.50 -7.82 -0.24
N ASP A 73 9.20 -6.94 -0.93
CA ASP A 73 10.49 -6.39 -0.49
C ASP A 73 10.35 -5.00 0.09
N ALA A 74 9.31 -4.27 -0.32
CA ALA A 74 9.07 -2.91 0.14
C ALA A 74 7.57 -2.62 0.23
N LEU A 75 7.20 -1.80 1.20
CA LEU A 75 5.85 -1.30 1.35
C LEU A 75 5.88 0.23 1.28
N VAL A 76 5.05 0.81 0.42
CA VAL A 76 4.83 2.25 0.36
C VAL A 76 3.42 2.55 0.86
N ASN A 77 3.33 3.11 2.04
CA ASN A 77 2.07 3.55 2.65
C ASN A 77 1.72 4.93 2.10
N ASN A 78 0.92 4.96 1.05
CA ASN A 78 0.49 6.20 0.42
C ASN A 78 -1.01 6.46 0.57
N ALA A 79 -1.82 5.44 0.83
CA ALA A 79 -3.26 5.61 0.97
C ALA A 79 -3.56 6.59 2.11
N GLY A 80 -4.45 7.53 1.82
CA GLY A 80 -4.84 8.53 2.79
C GLY A 80 -5.90 9.45 2.21
N VAL A 81 -6.54 10.19 3.08
CA VAL A 81 -7.54 11.19 2.71
C VAL A 81 -7.20 12.50 3.39
N GLY A 82 -7.67 13.61 2.82
CA GLY A 82 -7.42 14.92 3.38
C GLY A 82 -8.71 15.69 3.57
N LEU A 83 -8.62 16.72 4.40
CA LEU A 83 -9.72 17.66 4.59
C LEU A 83 -9.10 19.04 4.77
N LEU A 84 -9.56 19.98 3.97
CA LEU A 84 -9.23 21.38 4.14
C LEU A 84 -10.50 22.10 4.55
N ALA A 85 -10.63 22.39 5.85
CA ALA A 85 -11.81 23.05 6.40
C ALA A 85 -11.45 23.72 7.73
N PRO A 86 -12.22 24.77 8.15
CA PRO A 86 -12.05 25.34 9.47
C PRO A 86 -12.34 24.29 10.56
N LEU A 87 -11.57 24.29 11.63
CA LEU A 87 -11.74 23.32 12.69
C LEU A 87 -13.14 23.40 13.31
N GLU A 88 -13.66 24.60 13.52
CA GLU A 88 -14.99 24.81 14.11
C GLU A 88 -16.12 24.25 13.23
N GLY A 89 -15.88 24.12 11.92
CA GLY A 89 -16.84 23.54 10.98
C GLY A 89 -16.64 22.06 10.71
N THR A 90 -15.68 21.41 11.36
CA THR A 90 -15.34 20.02 11.10
C THR A 90 -16.09 19.09 12.07
N ALA A 91 -16.91 18.20 11.51
CA ALA A 91 -17.56 17.17 12.33
C ALA A 91 -16.52 16.19 12.87
N LEU A 92 -16.65 15.81 14.15
CA LEU A 92 -15.74 14.84 14.76
C LEU A 92 -15.77 13.49 14.06
N ALA A 93 -16.93 13.07 13.55
CA ALA A 93 -17.03 11.83 12.78
C ALA A 93 -16.14 11.87 11.54
N HIS A 94 -16.07 13.00 10.85
CA HIS A 94 -15.21 13.17 9.68
C HIS A 94 -13.73 13.16 10.08
N ALA A 95 -13.39 13.82 11.18
CA ALA A 95 -12.03 13.78 11.70
C ALA A 95 -11.61 12.35 12.04
N ARG A 96 -12.50 11.56 12.64
CA ARG A 96 -12.22 10.15 12.94
C ARG A 96 -11.97 9.32 11.68
N GLU A 97 -12.73 9.56 10.63
CA GLU A 97 -12.52 8.87 9.34
C GLU A 97 -11.13 9.15 8.78
N ILE A 98 -10.66 10.39 8.90
CA ILE A 98 -9.32 10.78 8.44
C ILE A 98 -8.25 10.05 9.24
N PHE A 99 -8.39 10.00 10.57
CA PHE A 99 -7.45 9.26 11.42
C PHE A 99 -7.49 7.75 11.15
N GLU A 100 -8.67 7.19 10.89
CA GLU A 100 -8.78 5.77 10.53
C GLU A 100 -7.99 5.43 9.27
N ALA A 101 -8.09 6.27 8.24
CA ALA A 101 -7.37 6.02 7.00
C ALA A 101 -5.88 6.34 7.13
N ASN A 102 -5.55 7.54 7.63
CA ASN A 102 -4.19 8.07 7.53
C ASN A 102 -3.25 7.57 8.62
N THR A 103 -3.79 7.29 9.81
CA THR A 103 -2.99 6.87 10.97
C THR A 103 -3.17 5.39 11.25
N PHE A 104 -4.39 4.98 11.59
CA PHE A 104 -4.63 3.59 11.96
C PHE A 104 -4.50 2.64 10.77
N GLY A 105 -4.93 3.07 9.59
CA GLY A 105 -4.75 2.28 8.37
C GLY A 105 -3.29 2.04 8.03
N THR A 106 -2.46 3.06 8.15
CA THR A 106 -1.00 2.95 7.94
C THR A 106 -0.38 2.00 8.95
N MET A 107 -0.77 2.10 10.22
CA MET A 107 -0.30 1.21 11.28
C MET A 107 -0.70 -0.25 11.00
N ALA A 108 -1.97 -0.47 10.69
CA ALA A 108 -2.51 -1.80 10.45
C ALA A 108 -1.86 -2.46 9.24
N MET A 109 -1.66 -1.71 8.14
CA MET A 109 -0.99 -2.22 6.96
C MET A 109 0.47 -2.58 7.25
N THR A 110 1.17 -1.72 7.97
CA THR A 110 2.55 -1.98 8.36
C THR A 110 2.66 -3.22 9.24
N GLN A 111 1.78 -3.36 10.24
CA GLN A 111 1.74 -4.54 11.09
C GLN A 111 1.50 -5.82 10.28
N ALA A 112 0.67 -5.75 9.26
CA ALA A 112 0.33 -6.92 8.45
C ALA A 112 1.51 -7.41 7.59
N VAL A 113 2.38 -6.49 7.13
CA VAL A 113 3.50 -6.88 6.27
C VAL A 113 4.81 -7.14 7.02
N LEU A 114 4.96 -6.65 8.25
CA LEU A 114 6.18 -6.84 9.02
C LEU A 114 6.62 -8.30 9.16
N PRO A 115 5.72 -9.29 9.37
CA PRO A 115 6.13 -10.68 9.41
C PRO A 115 6.85 -11.15 8.15
N HIS A 116 6.49 -10.62 6.98
CA HIS A 116 7.16 -10.95 5.72
C HIS A 116 8.60 -10.46 5.71
N PHE A 117 8.85 -9.29 6.31
CA PHE A 117 10.20 -8.72 6.38
C PHE A 117 11.07 -9.41 7.43
N ARG A 118 10.46 -10.11 8.38
CA ARG A 118 11.17 -10.85 9.43
C ARG A 118 11.36 -12.32 9.10
N GLN A 119 11.44 -12.65 7.82
CA GLN A 119 11.83 -13.99 7.40
C GLN A 119 13.24 -14.30 7.93
N PRO A 120 13.55 -15.58 8.20
CA PRO A 120 14.86 -15.93 8.79
C PRO A 120 16.05 -15.36 8.05
N VAL A 121 16.03 -15.34 6.71
CA VAL A 121 17.14 -14.79 5.91
C VAL A 121 17.28 -13.29 6.12
N SER A 122 16.21 -12.54 6.08
CA SER A 122 16.22 -11.08 6.31
C SER A 122 16.68 -10.75 7.72
N TYR A 123 16.21 -11.50 8.70
CA TYR A 123 16.61 -11.32 10.09
C TYR A 123 18.11 -11.56 10.28
N THR A 124 18.65 -12.57 9.64
CA THR A 124 20.07 -12.88 9.69
C THR A 124 20.90 -11.71 9.14
N HIS A 125 20.48 -11.11 8.05
CA HIS A 125 21.14 -9.94 7.49
C HIS A 125 21.14 -8.74 8.43
N LEU A 126 20.03 -8.50 9.11
CA LEU A 126 19.93 -7.40 10.05
C LEU A 126 20.88 -7.56 11.25
N ARG A 127 21.23 -8.78 11.60
CA ARG A 127 22.11 -9.06 12.72
C ARG A 127 23.58 -9.03 12.34
N ALA A 128 23.85 -9.22 11.09
CA ALA A 128 25.23 -9.21 10.60
C ALA A 128 25.74 -7.79 10.45
#